data_83caa2a32223e44de2ed5d3aea02b68f
#
_entry.id   83caa2a32223e44de2ed5d3aea02b68f
#
_cell.length_a   1.000
_cell.length_b   1.000
_cell.length_c   1.000
_cell.angle_alpha   90.00
_cell.angle_beta   90.00
_cell.angle_gamma   90.00
#
_symmetry.space_group_name_H-M   'P 1'
#
loop_
_entity.id
_entity.type
_entity.pdbx_description
1 polymer ?
#
loop_
_entity_poly.entity_id
_entity_poly.type
_entity_poly.pdbx_seq_one_letter_code
_entity_poly.pdbx_strand_id
1 'polypeptide(L)'
;MTKGKFQITSLALILISASCFSQNSFDLTKLDSGQLLLNLDETEVVSVEQDILNASLSYSAQGSGKISLQNEVNKNIAAALEIIDSVSELEYSTGQYYIYTIQPGMPPQNGLGIPIWRAQQGLKLSSSNSSELLEIVGQLQAAGLEVNGLNYSLSDEASKKATESLLSMVLNRLERKASETANLLGKNFSSLIEVTIRENGNGGFFEPR
;
A
#
# COMPACT_ATOMS: atom_id res chain seq x y z
N MET A 1 -15.74 -21.84 59.24
CA MET A 1 -15.69 -22.00 57.76
C MET A 1 -16.49 -20.87 57.14
N THR A 2 -15.83 -19.78 56.76
CA THR A 2 -16.46 -18.62 56.14
C THR A 2 -15.81 -18.38 54.78
N LYS A 3 -16.56 -18.64 53.70
CA LYS A 3 -16.13 -18.44 52.32
C LYS A 3 -16.25 -16.97 51.96
N GLY A 4 -15.13 -16.27 51.87
CA GLY A 4 -15.07 -14.92 51.30
C GLY A 4 -15.22 -14.96 49.76
N LYS A 5 -16.27 -14.32 49.25
CA LYS A 5 -16.45 -14.06 47.82
C LYS A 5 -15.62 -12.85 47.43
N PHE A 6 -14.63 -13.04 46.57
CA PHE A 6 -13.86 -11.97 45.95
C PHE A 6 -14.64 -11.51 44.71
N GLN A 7 -15.22 -10.30 44.76
CA GLN A 7 -15.80 -9.66 43.62
C GLN A 7 -14.72 -8.81 42.91
N ILE A 8 -14.36 -9.20 41.71
CA ILE A 8 -13.52 -8.39 40.82
C ILE A 8 -14.45 -7.49 40.04
N THR A 9 -14.53 -6.23 40.44
CA THR A 9 -15.17 -5.17 39.62
C THR A 9 -14.19 -4.72 38.55
N SER A 10 -14.42 -5.18 37.31
CA SER A 10 -13.70 -4.71 36.14
C SER A 10 -14.26 -3.33 35.72
N LEU A 11 -13.46 -2.28 35.94
CA LEU A 11 -13.78 -0.92 35.51
C LEU A 11 -13.39 -0.77 34.03
N ALA A 12 -14.37 -0.84 33.13
CA ALA A 12 -14.16 -0.55 31.71
C ALA A 12 -14.14 0.97 31.53
N LEU A 13 -12.94 1.52 31.27
CA LEU A 13 -12.77 2.92 30.91
C LEU A 13 -13.15 3.11 29.43
N ILE A 14 -14.37 3.58 29.17
CA ILE A 14 -14.78 3.97 27.80
C ILE A 14 -14.26 5.37 27.53
N LEU A 15 -13.17 5.49 26.79
CA LEU A 15 -12.69 6.75 26.23
C LEU A 15 -13.59 7.11 25.05
N ILE A 16 -14.57 7.96 25.28
CA ILE A 16 -15.31 8.62 24.21
C ILE A 16 -14.46 9.82 23.76
N SER A 17 -13.67 9.63 22.71
CA SER A 17 -13.08 10.77 22.01
C SER A 17 -14.17 11.45 21.20
N ALA A 18 -14.73 12.56 21.72
CA ALA A 18 -15.55 13.45 20.97
C ALA A 18 -14.68 14.19 19.93
N SER A 19 -14.51 13.58 18.76
CA SER A 19 -14.03 14.28 17.58
C SER A 19 -15.14 15.22 17.15
N CYS A 20 -14.97 16.52 17.37
CA CYS A 20 -15.81 17.55 16.75
C CYS A 20 -15.57 17.50 15.24
N PHE A 21 -16.26 16.61 14.54
CA PHE A 21 -16.48 16.74 13.11
C PHE A 21 -17.50 17.86 12.93
N SER A 22 -17.07 18.97 12.35
CA SER A 22 -17.97 19.96 11.79
C SER A 22 -18.71 19.25 10.65
N GLN A 23 -19.81 18.61 10.96
CA GLN A 23 -20.77 18.16 9.96
C GLN A 23 -21.46 19.43 9.47
N ASN A 24 -21.26 19.78 8.20
CA ASN A 24 -22.18 20.67 7.52
C ASN A 24 -23.53 19.94 7.45
N SER A 25 -24.31 20.00 8.52
CA SER A 25 -25.64 19.43 8.53
C SER A 25 -26.53 20.31 7.66
N PHE A 26 -27.22 19.67 6.72
CA PHE A 26 -28.28 20.36 5.96
C PHE A 26 -29.24 21.04 6.93
N ASP A 27 -29.55 22.32 6.69
CA ASP A 27 -30.46 23.09 7.49
C ASP A 27 -31.92 22.61 7.24
N LEU A 28 -32.42 21.79 8.16
CA LEU A 28 -33.78 21.21 8.08
C LEU A 28 -34.91 22.28 8.01
N THR A 29 -34.64 23.55 8.37
CA THR A 29 -35.60 24.63 8.23
C THR A 29 -35.87 25.04 6.78
N LYS A 30 -35.00 24.58 5.85
CA LYS A 30 -35.15 24.79 4.40
C LYS A 30 -36.00 23.73 3.71
N LEU A 31 -36.50 22.73 4.45
CA LEU A 31 -37.44 21.76 3.91
C LEU A 31 -38.84 22.37 3.83
N ASP A 32 -39.47 22.27 2.66
CA ASP A 32 -40.87 22.64 2.48
C ASP A 32 -41.78 21.62 3.18
N SER A 33 -43.02 22.08 3.48
CA SER A 33 -44.03 21.20 4.08
C SER A 33 -44.29 19.97 3.21
N GLY A 34 -44.09 18.81 3.79
CA GLY A 34 -44.23 17.52 3.11
C GLY A 34 -43.00 16.96 2.43
N GLN A 35 -41.87 17.67 2.45
CA GLN A 35 -40.56 17.14 2.05
C GLN A 35 -39.97 16.25 3.15
N LEU A 36 -39.12 15.32 2.76
CA LEU A 36 -38.40 14.38 3.61
C LEU A 36 -36.94 14.34 3.24
N LEU A 37 -36.04 14.43 4.21
CA LEU A 37 -34.62 14.20 4.04
C LEU A 37 -34.34 12.72 4.28
N LEU A 38 -33.74 12.07 3.30
CA LEU A 38 -33.21 10.69 3.39
C LEU A 38 -31.71 10.70 3.52
N ASN A 39 -31.18 9.98 4.51
CA ASN A 39 -29.78 9.65 4.63
C ASN A 39 -29.59 8.20 4.17
N LEU A 40 -28.83 8.01 3.12
CA LEU A 40 -28.58 6.70 2.52
C LEU A 40 -27.08 6.48 2.40
N ASP A 41 -26.65 5.26 2.69
CA ASP A 41 -25.28 4.80 2.49
C ASP A 41 -25.27 3.74 1.39
N GLU A 42 -24.20 3.73 0.58
CA GLU A 42 -23.96 2.72 -0.43
C GLU A 42 -22.46 2.41 -0.50
N THR A 43 -22.11 1.17 -0.74
CA THR A 43 -20.74 0.71 -0.85
C THR A 43 -20.61 -0.21 -2.06
N GLU A 44 -19.59 0.01 -2.85
CA GLU A 44 -19.22 -0.84 -3.99
C GLU A 44 -17.77 -1.29 -3.90
N VAL A 45 -17.52 -2.47 -4.45
CA VAL A 45 -16.19 -3.06 -4.56
C VAL A 45 -15.99 -3.55 -5.98
N VAL A 46 -14.85 -3.22 -6.58
CA VAL A 46 -14.43 -3.77 -7.87
C VAL A 46 -13.14 -4.56 -7.72
N SER A 47 -13.07 -5.69 -8.40
CA SER A 47 -11.81 -6.45 -8.55
C SER A 47 -11.18 -6.06 -9.88
N VAL A 48 -9.91 -5.64 -9.83
CA VAL A 48 -9.13 -5.26 -11.00
C VAL A 48 -7.89 -6.14 -11.06
N GLU A 49 -7.58 -6.64 -12.25
CA GLU A 49 -6.35 -7.41 -12.48
C GLU A 49 -5.15 -6.47 -12.42
N GLN A 50 -4.12 -6.89 -11.69
CA GLN A 50 -2.87 -6.14 -11.57
C GLN A 50 -2.04 -6.32 -12.83
N ASP A 51 -1.59 -5.22 -13.41
CA ASP A 51 -0.97 -5.15 -14.72
C ASP A 51 0.52 -4.79 -14.71
N ILE A 52 1.08 -4.44 -13.55
CA ILE A 52 2.50 -4.11 -13.38
C ILE A 52 3.17 -5.15 -12.50
N LEU A 53 4.21 -5.80 -12.99
CA LEU A 53 5.11 -6.61 -12.17
C LEU A 53 6.23 -5.73 -11.63
N ASN A 54 6.47 -5.81 -10.33
CA ASN A 54 7.55 -5.13 -9.62
C ASN A 54 8.56 -6.16 -9.12
N ALA A 55 9.84 -5.87 -9.29
CA ALA A 55 10.94 -6.63 -8.73
C ALA A 55 11.79 -5.75 -7.81
N SER A 56 12.11 -6.26 -6.63
CA SER A 56 13.06 -5.63 -5.71
C SER A 56 14.29 -6.51 -5.62
N LEU A 57 15.45 -5.95 -5.95
CA LEU A 57 16.74 -6.63 -5.87
C LEU A 57 17.70 -5.83 -5.00
N SER A 58 18.80 -6.46 -4.59
CA SER A 58 19.92 -5.76 -3.96
C SER A 58 21.22 -6.46 -4.26
N TYR A 59 22.29 -5.67 -4.22
CA TYR A 59 23.64 -6.19 -4.15
C TYR A 59 24.24 -5.87 -2.78
N SER A 60 24.88 -6.85 -2.16
CA SER A 60 25.56 -6.66 -0.88
C SER A 60 26.96 -7.27 -0.89
N ALA A 61 27.91 -6.59 -0.25
CA ALA A 61 29.27 -7.04 -0.07
C ALA A 61 29.74 -6.87 1.38
N GLN A 62 30.68 -7.70 1.82
CA GLN A 62 31.22 -7.66 3.18
C GLN A 62 32.75 -7.64 3.14
N GLY A 63 33.36 -6.91 4.08
CA GLY A 63 34.81 -6.82 4.19
C GLY A 63 35.28 -5.86 5.26
N SER A 64 36.60 -5.69 5.40
CA SER A 64 37.20 -4.81 6.41
C SER A 64 37.38 -3.35 5.97
N GLY A 65 37.34 -3.09 4.65
CA GLY A 65 37.58 -1.77 4.07
C GLY A 65 36.30 -1.12 3.53
N LYS A 66 35.86 0.00 4.11
CA LYS A 66 34.66 0.71 3.65
C LYS A 66 34.75 1.15 2.19
N ILE A 67 35.90 1.74 1.79
CA ILE A 67 36.08 2.31 0.44
C ILE A 67 36.07 1.18 -0.61
N SER A 68 36.74 0.06 -0.33
CA SER A 68 36.75 -1.09 -1.24
C SER A 68 35.35 -1.68 -1.42
N LEU A 69 34.57 -1.80 -0.35
CA LEU A 69 33.19 -2.25 -0.39
C LEU A 69 32.29 -1.30 -1.18
N GLN A 70 32.45 0.00 -0.98
CA GLN A 70 31.70 1.00 -1.74
C GLN A 70 31.99 0.88 -3.24
N ASN A 71 33.27 0.75 -3.60
CA ASN A 71 33.67 0.59 -5.00
C ASN A 71 33.12 -0.72 -5.60
N GLU A 72 33.11 -1.80 -4.83
CA GLU A 72 32.58 -3.09 -5.24
C GLU A 72 31.05 -2.99 -5.48
N VAL A 73 30.29 -2.45 -4.55
CA VAL A 73 28.84 -2.26 -4.71
C VAL A 73 28.54 -1.37 -5.91
N ASN A 74 29.21 -0.21 -6.03
CA ASN A 74 29.01 0.70 -7.15
C ASN A 74 29.29 0.04 -8.50
N LYS A 75 30.38 -0.75 -8.59
CA LYS A 75 30.74 -1.47 -9.80
C LYS A 75 29.67 -2.49 -10.21
N ASN A 76 29.16 -3.27 -9.26
CA ASN A 76 28.15 -4.29 -9.56
C ASN A 76 26.78 -3.66 -9.87
N ILE A 77 26.41 -2.59 -9.19
CA ILE A 77 25.19 -1.84 -9.55
C ILE A 77 25.33 -1.20 -10.93
N ALA A 78 26.47 -0.61 -11.27
CA ALA A 78 26.70 -0.06 -12.62
C ALA A 78 26.57 -1.15 -13.71
N ALA A 79 27.15 -2.33 -13.50
CA ALA A 79 27.00 -3.46 -14.42
C ALA A 79 25.54 -3.94 -14.53
N ALA A 80 24.79 -3.90 -13.41
CA ALA A 80 23.35 -4.21 -13.43
C ALA A 80 22.55 -3.18 -14.25
N LEU A 81 22.89 -1.90 -14.15
CA LEU A 81 22.24 -0.85 -14.93
C LEU A 81 22.53 -0.99 -16.44
N GLU A 82 23.72 -1.41 -16.83
CA GLU A 82 24.03 -1.70 -18.24
C GLU A 82 23.14 -2.84 -18.81
N ILE A 83 22.81 -3.85 -18.00
CA ILE A 83 21.88 -4.91 -18.40
C ILE A 83 20.47 -4.33 -18.59
N ILE A 84 20.01 -3.49 -17.67
CA ILE A 84 18.68 -2.88 -17.68
C ILE A 84 18.51 -1.92 -18.85
N ASP A 85 19.53 -1.07 -19.11
CA ASP A 85 19.49 -0.06 -20.18
C ASP A 85 19.41 -0.67 -21.59
N SER A 86 19.66 -2.00 -21.70
CA SER A 86 19.46 -2.72 -22.97
C SER A 86 17.99 -2.96 -23.33
N VAL A 87 17.04 -2.67 -22.40
CA VAL A 87 15.60 -2.91 -22.53
C VAL A 87 14.83 -1.59 -22.51
N SER A 88 14.00 -1.34 -23.52
CA SER A 88 13.42 -0.01 -23.79
C SER A 88 12.18 0.36 -22.94
N GLU A 89 11.53 -0.61 -22.28
CA GLU A 89 10.24 -0.38 -21.58
C GLU A 89 10.29 -0.77 -20.09
N LEU A 90 11.48 -0.74 -19.53
CA LEU A 90 11.69 -1.09 -18.13
C LEU A 90 11.89 0.18 -17.29
N GLU A 91 11.02 0.40 -16.33
CA GLU A 91 11.22 1.45 -15.34
C GLU A 91 12.09 0.92 -14.22
N TYR A 92 13.08 1.71 -13.79
CA TYR A 92 13.91 1.34 -12.65
C TYR A 92 14.24 2.52 -11.74
N SER A 93 14.57 2.21 -10.52
CA SER A 93 15.11 3.16 -9.55
C SER A 93 16.13 2.49 -8.63
N THR A 94 17.23 3.20 -8.37
CA THR A 94 18.19 2.77 -7.37
C THR A 94 17.68 3.11 -5.98
N GLY A 95 17.72 2.12 -5.08
CA GLY A 95 17.36 2.29 -3.67
C GLY A 95 18.47 2.96 -2.86
N GLN A 96 18.24 3.07 -1.56
CA GLN A 96 19.22 3.64 -0.64
C GLN A 96 20.47 2.77 -0.57
N TYR A 97 21.62 3.44 -0.47
CA TYR A 97 22.90 2.82 -0.17
C TYR A 97 23.10 2.78 1.35
N TYR A 98 23.43 1.60 1.87
CA TYR A 98 23.74 1.40 3.29
C TYR A 98 25.13 0.85 3.47
N ILE A 99 25.85 1.34 4.48
CA ILE A 99 27.07 0.76 4.99
C ILE A 99 27.04 0.72 6.51
N TYR A 100 27.20 -0.46 7.09
CA TYR A 100 27.15 -0.67 8.53
C TYR A 100 28.11 -1.77 8.98
N THR A 101 28.46 -1.77 10.26
CA THR A 101 29.28 -2.82 10.86
C THR A 101 28.43 -4.01 11.22
N ILE A 102 28.90 -5.20 10.84
CA ILE A 102 28.38 -6.46 11.37
C ILE A 102 29.26 -6.77 12.59
N GLN A 103 28.66 -6.79 13.78
CA GLN A 103 29.35 -7.29 14.96
C GLN A 103 29.33 -8.82 14.91
N PRO A 104 30.48 -9.50 14.80
CA PRO A 104 30.53 -10.93 15.07
C PRO A 104 30.10 -11.12 16.55
N GLY A 105 29.23 -12.09 16.82
CA GLY A 105 28.53 -12.29 18.09
C GLY A 105 29.37 -12.63 19.33
N MET A 106 30.67 -12.37 19.32
CA MET A 106 31.57 -12.41 20.47
C MET A 106 32.72 -11.43 20.29
N PRO A 107 32.98 -10.51 21.23
CA PRO A 107 34.21 -9.73 21.17
C PRO A 107 35.42 -10.71 21.22
N PRO A 108 36.43 -10.50 20.37
CA PRO A 108 37.65 -11.29 20.47
C PRO A 108 38.25 -11.09 21.84
N GLN A 109 38.63 -12.18 22.51
CA GLN A 109 39.15 -12.17 23.88
C GLN A 109 40.42 -11.30 24.05
N ASN A 110 40.99 -10.76 22.95
CA ASN A 110 42.20 -9.94 22.95
C ASN A 110 42.02 -8.52 22.40
N GLY A 111 40.80 -7.98 22.30
CA GLY A 111 40.56 -6.53 22.13
C GLY A 111 40.89 -5.91 20.76
N LEU A 112 41.34 -6.66 19.77
CA LEU A 112 41.80 -6.16 18.44
C LEU A 112 40.98 -6.78 17.27
N GLY A 113 39.64 -6.87 17.42
CA GLY A 113 38.79 -7.30 16.31
C GLY A 113 38.74 -6.27 15.20
N ILE A 114 39.15 -6.65 13.99
CA ILE A 114 38.95 -5.81 12.80
C ILE A 114 37.44 -5.77 12.53
N PRO A 115 36.81 -4.58 12.48
CA PRO A 115 35.39 -4.48 12.20
C PRO A 115 35.08 -5.00 10.79
N ILE A 116 34.09 -5.86 10.68
CA ILE A 116 33.55 -6.32 9.39
C ILE A 116 32.41 -5.36 9.02
N TRP A 117 32.51 -4.81 7.84
CA TRP A 117 31.51 -3.92 7.27
C TRP A 117 30.66 -4.68 6.25
N ARG A 118 29.39 -4.33 6.16
CA ARG A 118 28.52 -4.70 5.05
C ARG A 118 28.09 -3.42 4.34
N ALA A 119 28.23 -3.41 3.01
CA ALA A 119 27.66 -2.40 2.14
C ALA A 119 26.58 -3.04 1.29
N GLN A 120 25.47 -2.34 1.07
CA GLN A 120 24.34 -2.82 0.29
C GLN A 120 23.67 -1.68 -0.45
N GLN A 121 23.21 -1.94 -1.68
CA GLN A 121 22.37 -1.03 -2.44
C GLN A 121 21.20 -1.78 -3.06
N GLY A 122 20.01 -1.21 -2.95
CA GLY A 122 18.80 -1.74 -3.55
C GLY A 122 18.62 -1.29 -4.99
N LEU A 123 17.87 -2.06 -5.75
CA LEU A 123 17.43 -1.79 -7.11
C LEU A 123 15.98 -2.22 -7.23
N LYS A 124 15.13 -1.36 -7.77
CA LYS A 124 13.72 -1.66 -8.04
C LYS A 124 13.47 -1.56 -9.52
N LEU A 125 12.72 -2.50 -10.04
CA LEU A 125 12.31 -2.57 -11.43
C LEU A 125 10.79 -2.70 -11.50
N SER A 126 10.19 -2.15 -12.53
CA SER A 126 8.76 -2.31 -12.83
C SER A 126 8.52 -2.36 -14.33
N SER A 127 7.58 -3.21 -14.75
CA SER A 127 7.18 -3.33 -16.15
C SER A 127 5.78 -3.94 -16.27
N SER A 128 5.06 -3.54 -17.31
CA SER A 128 3.83 -4.20 -17.76
C SER A 128 4.13 -5.51 -18.52
N ASN A 129 5.34 -5.67 -19.06
CA ASN A 129 5.81 -6.90 -19.69
C ASN A 129 6.48 -7.82 -18.66
N SER A 130 5.66 -8.61 -17.97
CA SER A 130 6.11 -9.53 -16.91
C SER A 130 7.17 -10.53 -17.39
N SER A 131 7.07 -11.02 -18.63
CA SER A 131 7.99 -12.02 -19.16
C SER A 131 9.37 -11.45 -19.35
N GLU A 132 9.47 -10.26 -19.91
CA GLU A 132 10.73 -9.55 -20.13
C GLU A 132 11.38 -9.14 -18.79
N LEU A 133 10.57 -8.64 -17.83
CA LEU A 133 11.08 -8.34 -16.50
C LEU A 133 11.66 -9.56 -15.81
N LEU A 134 11.00 -10.73 -15.89
CA LEU A 134 11.51 -11.97 -15.29
C LEU A 134 12.81 -12.43 -15.95
N GLU A 135 12.97 -12.24 -17.25
CA GLU A 135 14.23 -12.55 -17.94
C GLU A 135 15.38 -11.66 -17.44
N ILE A 136 15.14 -10.35 -17.33
CA ILE A 136 16.11 -9.38 -16.79
C ILE A 136 16.44 -9.71 -15.32
N VAL A 137 15.44 -10.02 -14.50
CA VAL A 137 15.68 -10.46 -13.11
C VAL A 137 16.61 -11.68 -13.07
N GLY A 138 16.41 -12.66 -13.97
CA GLY A 138 17.31 -13.82 -14.10
C GLY A 138 18.73 -13.43 -14.47
N GLN A 139 18.94 -12.50 -15.40
CA GLN A 139 20.27 -11.99 -15.79
C GLN A 139 20.93 -11.24 -14.63
N LEU A 140 20.18 -10.42 -13.89
CA LEU A 140 20.67 -9.70 -12.72
C LEU A 140 21.06 -10.64 -11.58
N GLN A 141 20.32 -11.72 -11.37
CA GLN A 141 20.70 -12.78 -10.42
C GLN A 141 22.00 -13.48 -10.85
N ALA A 142 22.16 -13.77 -12.13
CA ALA A 142 23.39 -14.32 -12.66
C ALA A 142 24.60 -13.38 -12.51
N ALA A 143 24.34 -12.05 -12.52
CA ALA A 143 25.32 -11.01 -12.22
C ALA A 143 25.58 -10.80 -10.72
N GLY A 144 24.95 -11.58 -9.83
CA GLY A 144 25.19 -11.59 -8.39
C GLY A 144 24.24 -10.73 -7.55
N LEU A 145 23.13 -10.20 -8.10
CA LEU A 145 22.12 -9.53 -7.32
C LEU A 145 21.19 -10.54 -6.62
N GLU A 146 20.76 -10.21 -5.44
CA GLU A 146 19.77 -10.98 -4.66
C GLU A 146 18.38 -10.45 -4.94
N VAL A 147 17.41 -11.32 -5.26
CA VAL A 147 15.99 -10.96 -5.38
C VAL A 147 15.35 -10.95 -4.00
N ASN A 148 14.87 -9.78 -3.60
CA ASN A 148 14.23 -9.59 -2.30
C ASN A 148 12.71 -9.77 -2.36
N GLY A 149 12.11 -9.61 -3.54
CA GLY A 149 10.69 -9.82 -3.74
C GLY A 149 10.23 -9.53 -5.15
N LEU A 150 9.12 -10.19 -5.50
CA LEU A 150 8.35 -9.98 -6.73
C LEU A 150 6.89 -9.80 -6.32
N ASN A 151 6.25 -8.76 -6.81
CA ASN A 151 4.84 -8.51 -6.56
C ASN A 151 4.18 -7.78 -7.73
N TYR A 152 2.91 -8.05 -7.93
CA TYR A 152 2.10 -7.29 -8.87
C TYR A 152 1.46 -6.07 -8.21
N SER A 153 1.22 -5.04 -9.00
CA SER A 153 0.46 -3.84 -8.63
C SER A 153 -0.39 -3.36 -9.80
N LEU A 154 -1.29 -2.42 -9.54
CA LEU A 154 -2.00 -1.71 -10.60
C LEU A 154 -1.14 -0.55 -11.11
N SER A 155 -1.18 -0.33 -12.43
CA SER A 155 -0.71 0.92 -13.01
C SER A 155 -1.58 2.10 -12.55
N ASP A 156 -1.04 3.31 -12.63
CA ASP A 156 -1.79 4.53 -12.31
C ASP A 156 -3.02 4.67 -13.23
N GLU A 157 -2.91 4.27 -14.49
CA GLU A 157 -4.01 4.30 -15.46
C GLU A 157 -5.12 3.30 -15.08
N ALA A 158 -4.76 2.04 -14.78
CA ALA A 158 -5.71 1.02 -14.35
C ALA A 158 -6.39 1.39 -13.03
N SER A 159 -5.64 1.94 -12.08
CA SER A 159 -6.16 2.44 -10.81
C SER A 159 -7.15 3.58 -11.01
N LYS A 160 -6.81 4.58 -11.83
CA LYS A 160 -7.69 5.70 -12.15
C LYS A 160 -8.98 5.24 -12.83
N LYS A 161 -8.88 4.37 -13.82
CA LYS A 161 -10.04 3.81 -14.53
C LYS A 161 -10.95 3.02 -13.60
N ALA A 162 -10.37 2.24 -12.68
CA ALA A 162 -11.13 1.52 -11.66
C ALA A 162 -11.88 2.47 -10.73
N THR A 163 -11.22 3.52 -10.24
CA THR A 163 -11.83 4.56 -9.39
C THR A 163 -12.97 5.28 -10.09
N GLU A 164 -12.79 5.69 -11.35
CA GLU A 164 -13.83 6.34 -12.15
C GLU A 164 -15.04 5.43 -12.36
N SER A 165 -14.80 4.15 -12.63
CA SER A 165 -15.85 3.14 -12.78
C SER A 165 -16.61 2.93 -11.48
N LEU A 166 -15.92 2.77 -10.35
CA LEU A 166 -16.53 2.64 -9.03
C LEU A 166 -17.39 3.86 -8.68
N LEU A 167 -16.87 5.06 -8.90
CA LEU A 167 -17.60 6.30 -8.64
C LEU A 167 -18.92 6.34 -9.41
N SER A 168 -18.87 6.02 -10.69
CA SER A 168 -20.09 5.97 -11.53
C SER A 168 -21.09 4.93 -11.02
N MET A 169 -20.64 3.73 -10.66
CA MET A 169 -21.50 2.67 -10.11
C MET A 169 -22.15 3.07 -8.80
N VAL A 170 -21.37 3.62 -7.86
CA VAL A 170 -21.88 4.06 -6.54
C VAL A 170 -22.93 5.14 -6.69
N LEU A 171 -22.67 6.18 -7.50
CA LEU A 171 -23.62 7.27 -7.71
C LEU A 171 -24.92 6.79 -8.36
N ASN A 172 -24.85 5.97 -9.40
CA ASN A 172 -26.03 5.40 -10.06
C ASN A 172 -26.86 4.53 -9.10
N ARG A 173 -26.17 3.74 -8.25
CA ARG A 173 -26.85 2.88 -7.27
C ARG A 173 -27.50 3.71 -6.16
N LEU A 174 -26.82 4.76 -5.68
CA LEU A 174 -27.33 5.66 -4.66
C LEU A 174 -28.58 6.41 -5.16
N GLU A 175 -28.58 6.93 -6.39
CA GLU A 175 -29.71 7.61 -7.01
C GLU A 175 -30.91 6.66 -7.18
N ARG A 176 -30.67 5.43 -7.66
CA ARG A 176 -31.70 4.41 -7.77
C ARG A 176 -32.31 4.08 -6.40
N LYS A 177 -31.47 3.85 -5.38
CA LYS A 177 -31.89 3.54 -4.01
C LYS A 177 -32.70 4.71 -3.42
N ALA A 178 -32.29 5.96 -3.67
CA ALA A 178 -33.04 7.15 -3.25
C ALA A 178 -34.43 7.20 -3.90
N SER A 179 -34.51 6.97 -5.20
CA SER A 179 -35.78 6.96 -5.94
C SER A 179 -36.70 5.82 -5.49
N GLU A 180 -36.20 4.61 -5.33
CA GLU A 180 -36.98 3.47 -4.84
C GLU A 180 -37.50 3.70 -3.42
N THR A 181 -36.63 4.22 -2.53
CA THR A 181 -37.03 4.53 -1.14
C THR A 181 -38.07 5.64 -1.09
N ALA A 182 -37.93 6.71 -1.87
CA ALA A 182 -38.92 7.79 -1.95
C ALA A 182 -40.28 7.24 -2.42
N ASN A 183 -40.31 6.43 -3.46
CA ASN A 183 -41.52 5.81 -3.98
C ASN A 183 -42.24 4.94 -2.92
N LEU A 184 -41.50 4.12 -2.16
CA LEU A 184 -42.06 3.31 -1.07
C LEU A 184 -42.69 4.16 0.05
N LEU A 185 -42.21 5.38 0.24
CA LEU A 185 -42.73 6.34 1.19
C LEU A 185 -43.87 7.22 0.61
N GLY A 186 -44.31 6.94 -0.61
CA GLY A 186 -45.31 7.72 -1.32
C GLY A 186 -44.84 9.14 -1.69
N LYS A 187 -43.54 9.30 -1.88
CA LYS A 187 -42.90 10.57 -2.26
C LYS A 187 -42.17 10.40 -3.61
N ASN A 188 -41.82 11.53 -4.22
CA ASN A 188 -40.95 11.57 -5.39
C ASN A 188 -39.53 11.98 -4.98
N PHE A 189 -38.53 11.32 -5.54
CA PHE A 189 -37.16 11.77 -5.41
C PHE A 189 -36.97 13.09 -6.17
N SER A 190 -36.35 14.07 -5.53
CA SER A 190 -36.15 15.41 -6.10
C SER A 190 -34.68 15.61 -6.54
N SER A 191 -33.76 15.53 -5.57
CA SER A 191 -32.33 15.74 -5.84
C SER A 191 -31.46 15.20 -4.70
N LEU A 192 -30.19 14.94 -5.01
CA LEU A 192 -29.17 14.77 -4.00
C LEU A 192 -28.74 16.14 -3.48
N ILE A 193 -28.66 16.29 -2.17
CA ILE A 193 -28.29 17.55 -1.50
C ILE A 193 -26.79 17.53 -1.18
N GLU A 194 -26.32 16.39 -0.68
CA GLU A 194 -24.91 16.21 -0.30
C GLU A 194 -24.50 14.76 -0.59
N VAL A 195 -23.32 14.59 -1.16
CA VAL A 195 -22.70 13.28 -1.38
C VAL A 195 -21.30 13.31 -0.82
N THR A 196 -21.04 12.48 0.17
CA THR A 196 -19.68 12.30 0.72
C THR A 196 -19.11 10.98 0.22
N ILE A 197 -18.00 11.05 -0.51
CA ILE A 197 -17.31 9.88 -1.04
C ILE A 197 -16.06 9.62 -0.19
N ARG A 198 -15.91 8.37 0.25
CA ARG A 198 -14.72 7.91 0.96
C ARG A 198 -14.12 6.75 0.20
N GLU A 199 -12.90 6.93 -0.21
CA GLU A 199 -12.10 5.88 -0.84
C GLU A 199 -11.25 5.19 0.23
N ASN A 200 -11.48 3.90 0.44
CA ASN A 200 -10.59 3.07 1.23
C ASN A 200 -9.64 2.37 0.27
N GLY A 201 -8.51 2.99 0.00
CA GLY A 201 -7.39 2.39 -0.74
C GLY A 201 -6.66 1.32 0.07
N ASN A 202 -7.39 0.42 0.70
CA ASN A 202 -6.77 -0.75 1.31
C ASN A 202 -6.56 -1.77 0.20
N GLY A 203 -5.31 -1.96 -0.20
CA GLY A 203 -4.90 -3.03 -1.10
C GLY A 203 -5.58 -4.33 -0.65
N GLY A 204 -6.48 -4.82 -1.50
CA GLY A 204 -7.39 -5.89 -1.16
C GLY A 204 -6.68 -7.11 -0.61
N PHE A 205 -7.27 -7.72 0.38
CA PHE A 205 -6.97 -9.11 0.74
C PHE A 205 -7.25 -9.96 -0.50
N PHE A 206 -6.20 -10.43 -1.15
CA PHE A 206 -6.32 -11.45 -2.18
C PHE A 206 -6.58 -12.78 -1.48
N GLU A 207 -7.75 -13.35 -1.66
CA GLU A 207 -7.88 -14.81 -1.60
C GLU A 207 -7.38 -15.35 -2.95
N PRO A 208 -6.26 -16.08 -2.98
CA PRO A 208 -5.85 -16.79 -4.17
C PRO A 208 -6.89 -17.89 -4.44
N ARG A 209 -7.44 -17.91 -5.63
CA ARG A 209 -8.21 -19.04 -6.15
C ARG A 209 -7.27 -20.11 -6.64
#